data_65fc54dfc4f5e34d52f649ee4e1ec92d
#
_entry.id   65fc54dfc4f5e34d52f649ee4e1ec92d
#
_cell.length_a   1.000
_cell.length_b   1.000
_cell.length_c   1.000
_cell.angle_alpha   90.00
_cell.angle_beta   90.00
_cell.angle_gamma   90.00
#
_symmetry.space_group_name_H-M   'P 1'
#
loop_
_entity.id
_entity.type
_entity.pdbx_description
1 polymer ?
#
loop_
_entity_poly.entity_id
_entity_poly.type
_entity_poly.pdbx_seq_one_letter_code
_entity_poly.pdbx_strand_id
1 'polypeptide(L)'
;MNDTVKAPIADLADFAALDPFFRIIERGLTGLVQPGHFFDLLAEDITVDYVVTVPGYPRHIEGRAAVAELYRPYGTMIVLDRCFDLAVHHDAAKGVVVLEYASEGHVVGTGHRYSNRYISVLTLRGGEVVHWRDYLDPVAVFDAIGWPPR
;
A
#
# COMPACT_ATOMS: atom_id res chain seq x y z
N MET A 1 -18.75 -4.09 -25.43
CA MET A 1 -18.29 -3.71 -24.11
C MET A 1 -17.41 -4.82 -23.57
N ASN A 2 -16.15 -4.54 -23.47
CA ASN A 2 -15.21 -5.50 -22.90
C ASN A 2 -15.14 -5.21 -21.40
N ASP A 3 -15.96 -5.92 -20.62
CA ASP A 3 -15.72 -6.03 -19.20
C ASP A 3 -14.51 -6.92 -19.02
N THR A 4 -13.33 -6.31 -19.03
CA THR A 4 -12.11 -7.03 -18.72
C THR A 4 -12.15 -7.37 -17.24
N VAL A 5 -12.57 -8.60 -16.93
CA VAL A 5 -12.49 -9.10 -15.57
C VAL A 5 -11.02 -9.23 -15.22
N LYS A 6 -10.58 -8.47 -14.22
CA LYS A 6 -9.21 -8.58 -13.73
C LYS A 6 -8.96 -10.00 -13.19
N ALA A 7 -7.77 -10.54 -13.47
CA ALA A 7 -7.37 -11.80 -12.89
C ALA A 7 -7.39 -11.70 -11.36
N PRO A 8 -8.02 -12.64 -10.63
CA PRO A 8 -8.01 -12.59 -9.17
C PRO A 8 -6.59 -12.76 -8.63
N ILE A 9 -6.28 -12.05 -7.55
CA ILE A 9 -5.06 -12.28 -6.81
C ILE A 9 -5.27 -13.52 -5.94
N ALA A 10 -4.43 -14.52 -6.13
CA ALA A 10 -4.55 -15.79 -5.42
C ALA A 10 -4.01 -15.69 -3.99
N ASP A 11 -4.47 -16.60 -3.13
CA ASP A 11 -3.94 -16.82 -1.78
C ASP A 11 -3.94 -15.55 -0.92
N LEU A 12 -5.09 -14.91 -0.82
CA LEU A 12 -5.25 -13.67 -0.05
C LEU A 12 -4.83 -13.81 1.42
N ALA A 13 -4.86 -15.03 1.96
CA ALA A 13 -4.40 -15.27 3.33
C ALA A 13 -2.90 -14.98 3.52
N ASP A 14 -2.09 -15.03 2.45
CA ASP A 14 -0.67 -14.70 2.52
C ASP A 14 -0.43 -13.22 2.88
N PHE A 15 -1.45 -12.36 2.68
CA PHE A 15 -1.36 -10.93 2.93
C PHE A 15 -1.93 -10.50 4.27
N ALA A 16 -2.27 -11.43 5.16
CA ALA A 16 -2.96 -11.12 6.42
C ALA A 16 -2.19 -10.10 7.28
N ALA A 17 -0.86 -10.10 7.21
CA ALA A 17 -0.04 -9.13 7.93
C ALA A 17 -0.27 -7.68 7.49
N LEU A 18 -0.82 -7.48 6.30
CA LEU A 18 -1.12 -6.16 5.73
C LEU A 18 -2.62 -5.80 5.82
N ASP A 19 -3.45 -6.65 6.40
CA ASP A 19 -4.89 -6.38 6.49
C ASP A 19 -5.23 -4.98 7.03
N PRO A 20 -4.62 -4.48 8.11
CA PRO A 20 -4.91 -3.13 8.58
C PRO A 20 -4.63 -2.05 7.54
N PHE A 21 -3.56 -2.21 6.76
CA PHE A 21 -3.23 -1.31 5.66
C PHE A 21 -4.28 -1.40 4.55
N PHE A 22 -4.64 -2.59 4.12
CA PHE A 22 -5.67 -2.78 3.11
C PHE A 22 -6.98 -2.10 3.52
N ARG A 23 -7.39 -2.30 4.77
CA ARG A 23 -8.66 -1.74 5.28
C ARG A 23 -8.66 -0.21 5.32
N ILE A 24 -7.55 0.42 5.72
CA ILE A 24 -7.52 1.87 5.77
C ILE A 24 -7.54 2.50 4.38
N ILE A 25 -6.90 1.87 3.39
CA ILE A 25 -6.95 2.33 2.01
C ILE A 25 -8.37 2.16 1.44
N GLU A 26 -8.99 0.99 1.64
CA GLU A 26 -10.39 0.75 1.23
C GLU A 26 -11.31 1.82 1.80
N ARG A 27 -11.16 2.14 3.08
CA ARG A 27 -11.95 3.15 3.76
C ARG A 27 -11.71 4.55 3.20
N GLY A 28 -10.46 4.90 2.96
CA GLY A 28 -10.07 6.21 2.41
C GLY A 28 -10.60 6.45 1.01
N LEU A 29 -10.81 5.39 0.23
CA LEU A 29 -11.29 5.47 -1.15
C LEU A 29 -12.80 5.21 -1.27
N THR A 30 -13.51 5.02 -0.16
CA THR A 30 -14.96 4.76 -0.18
C THR A 30 -15.72 5.86 -0.93
N GLY A 31 -16.53 5.44 -1.90
CA GLY A 31 -17.30 6.36 -2.76
C GLY A 31 -16.52 6.95 -3.91
N LEU A 32 -15.22 6.72 -3.99
CA LEU A 32 -14.35 7.27 -5.04
C LEU A 32 -13.93 6.21 -6.07
N VAL A 33 -13.98 4.94 -5.68
CA VAL A 33 -13.63 3.79 -6.54
C VAL A 33 -14.74 2.74 -6.45
N GLN A 34 -14.69 1.76 -7.35
CA GLN A 34 -15.57 0.59 -7.26
C GLN A 34 -15.27 -0.15 -5.95
N PRO A 35 -16.31 -0.56 -5.19
CA PRO A 35 -16.09 -1.27 -3.93
C PRO A 35 -15.46 -2.65 -4.16
N GLY A 36 -14.66 -3.10 -3.18
CA GLY A 36 -14.01 -4.39 -3.25
C GLY A 36 -12.86 -4.49 -2.26
N HIS A 37 -12.11 -5.60 -2.34
CA HIS A 37 -10.87 -5.78 -1.62
C HIS A 37 -9.80 -4.82 -2.18
N PHE A 38 -8.81 -4.48 -1.37
CA PHE A 38 -7.69 -3.60 -1.76
C PHE A 38 -7.19 -3.86 -3.19
N PHE A 39 -6.90 -5.13 -3.53
CA PHE A 39 -6.39 -5.45 -4.87
C PHE A 39 -7.41 -5.19 -5.99
N ASP A 40 -8.70 -5.24 -5.68
CA ASP A 40 -9.76 -4.95 -6.67
C ASP A 40 -9.82 -3.45 -7.01
N LEU A 41 -9.32 -2.59 -6.12
CA LEU A 41 -9.30 -1.14 -6.34
C LEU A 41 -8.21 -0.72 -7.33
N LEU A 42 -7.22 -1.57 -7.57
CA LEU A 42 -6.06 -1.27 -8.41
C LEU A 42 -6.34 -1.64 -9.85
N ALA A 43 -5.98 -0.76 -10.80
CA ALA A 43 -6.01 -1.09 -12.22
C ALA A 43 -5.00 -2.20 -12.52
N GLU A 44 -5.30 -3.03 -13.55
CA GLU A 44 -4.37 -4.09 -13.98
C GLU A 44 -2.98 -3.55 -14.30
N ASP A 45 -2.93 -2.38 -14.93
CA ASP A 45 -1.71 -1.73 -15.38
C ASP A 45 -1.26 -0.59 -14.45
N ILE A 46 -1.66 -0.63 -13.19
CA ILE A 46 -1.25 0.35 -12.19
C ILE A 46 0.27 0.53 -12.19
N THR A 47 0.73 1.76 -11.98
CA THR A 47 2.14 2.04 -11.71
C THR A 47 2.27 2.55 -10.27
N VAL A 48 3.31 2.10 -9.58
CA VAL A 48 3.59 2.49 -8.20
C VAL A 48 5.01 3.02 -8.11
N ASP A 49 5.16 4.21 -7.53
CA ASP A 49 6.46 4.82 -7.27
C ASP A 49 6.66 4.97 -5.77
N TYR A 50 7.74 4.39 -5.26
CA TYR A 50 8.21 4.63 -3.90
C TYR A 50 9.16 5.80 -3.93
N VAL A 51 8.69 6.96 -3.52
CA VAL A 51 9.43 8.22 -3.66
C VAL A 51 10.62 8.28 -2.69
N VAL A 52 10.43 7.74 -1.49
CA VAL A 52 11.50 7.65 -0.50
C VAL A 52 12.28 6.36 -0.73
N THR A 53 13.59 6.48 -0.88
CA THR A 53 14.46 5.32 -1.15
C THR A 53 14.70 4.52 0.12
N VAL A 54 14.29 3.25 0.09
CA VAL A 54 14.67 2.25 1.09
C VAL A 54 15.58 1.25 0.38
N PRO A 55 16.84 1.10 0.80
CA PRO A 55 17.75 0.16 0.14
C PRO A 55 17.19 -1.25 0.08
N GLY A 56 17.31 -1.89 -1.09
CA GLY A 56 16.77 -3.22 -1.34
C GLY A 56 15.29 -3.25 -1.69
N TYR A 57 14.59 -2.12 -1.63
CA TYR A 57 13.19 -2.01 -2.01
C TYR A 57 13.07 -1.37 -3.40
N PRO A 58 12.18 -1.85 -4.27
CA PRO A 58 12.04 -1.27 -5.60
C PRO A 58 11.52 0.16 -5.52
N ARG A 59 11.95 1.00 -6.46
CA ARG A 59 11.50 2.39 -6.56
C ARG A 59 10.30 2.55 -7.49
N HIS A 60 10.12 1.62 -8.41
CA HIS A 60 9.05 1.65 -9.41
C HIS A 60 8.56 0.24 -9.69
N ILE A 61 7.24 0.08 -9.75
CA ILE A 61 6.59 -1.19 -10.04
C ILE A 61 5.52 -0.96 -11.08
N GLU A 62 5.41 -1.87 -12.03
CA GLU A 62 4.36 -1.86 -13.04
C GLU A 62 3.50 -3.11 -12.93
N GLY A 63 2.20 -2.90 -12.84
CA GLY A 63 1.21 -3.95 -12.84
C GLY A 63 0.74 -4.38 -11.46
N ARG A 64 -0.54 -4.66 -11.38
CA ARG A 64 -1.23 -5.11 -10.16
C ARG A 64 -0.65 -6.42 -9.63
N ALA A 65 -0.32 -7.35 -10.52
CA ALA A 65 0.29 -8.63 -10.13
C ALA A 65 1.67 -8.42 -9.49
N ALA A 66 2.47 -7.48 -9.99
CA ALA A 66 3.78 -7.18 -9.42
C ALA A 66 3.66 -6.54 -8.03
N VAL A 67 2.63 -5.72 -7.80
CA VAL A 67 2.34 -5.19 -6.46
C VAL A 67 2.04 -6.32 -5.49
N ALA A 68 1.22 -7.28 -5.89
CA ALA A 68 0.90 -8.45 -5.07
C ALA A 68 2.15 -9.26 -4.73
N GLU A 69 3.01 -9.50 -5.71
CA GLU A 69 4.25 -10.26 -5.47
C GLU A 69 5.21 -9.53 -4.54
N LEU A 70 5.27 -8.20 -4.60
CA LEU A 70 6.06 -7.42 -3.65
C LEU A 70 5.54 -7.55 -2.22
N TYR A 71 4.21 -7.54 -2.06
CA TYR A 71 3.58 -7.57 -0.74
C TYR A 71 3.49 -8.97 -0.13
N ARG A 72 3.50 -10.02 -0.94
CA ARG A 72 3.29 -11.40 -0.48
C ARG A 72 4.22 -11.81 0.66
N PRO A 73 5.56 -11.56 0.59
CA PRO A 73 6.46 -11.96 1.66
C PRO A 73 6.49 -11.00 2.86
N TYR A 74 5.73 -9.90 2.83
CA TYR A 74 5.81 -8.86 3.86
C TYR A 74 5.62 -9.41 5.27
N GLY A 75 4.67 -10.33 5.45
CA GLY A 75 4.36 -10.92 6.74
C GLY A 75 5.46 -11.82 7.31
N THR A 76 6.52 -12.11 6.54
CA THR A 76 7.69 -12.81 7.07
C THR A 76 8.62 -11.87 7.84
N MET A 77 8.44 -10.56 7.69
CA MET A 77 9.29 -9.54 8.33
C MET A 77 8.53 -8.70 9.35
N ILE A 78 7.37 -8.17 8.97
CA ILE A 78 6.59 -7.25 9.80
C ILE A 78 5.12 -7.65 9.72
N VAL A 79 4.45 -7.64 10.88
CA VAL A 79 3.01 -7.78 10.97
C VAL A 79 2.43 -6.45 11.44
N LEU A 80 1.52 -5.87 10.69
CA LEU A 80 0.82 -4.66 11.10
C LEU A 80 -0.33 -5.05 12.03
N ASP A 81 -0.38 -4.40 13.18
CA ASP A 81 -1.43 -4.62 14.18
C ASP A 81 -2.61 -3.67 13.95
N ARG A 82 -2.32 -2.43 13.50
CA ARG A 82 -3.36 -1.46 13.16
C ARG A 82 -2.83 -0.37 12.24
N CYS A 83 -3.76 0.23 11.49
CA CYS A 83 -3.54 1.49 10.79
C CYS A 83 -4.59 2.50 11.26
N PHE A 84 -4.21 3.76 11.38
CA PHE A 84 -5.04 4.78 12.05
C PHE A 84 -4.68 6.19 11.58
N ASP A 85 -5.40 7.20 12.10
CA ASP A 85 -5.19 8.62 11.78
C ASP A 85 -5.37 8.92 10.29
N LEU A 86 -6.39 8.34 9.68
CA LEU A 86 -6.69 8.56 8.27
C LEU A 86 -7.18 9.99 8.03
N ALA A 87 -6.52 10.69 7.11
CA ALA A 87 -6.99 11.95 6.56
C ALA A 87 -7.05 11.82 5.04
N VAL A 88 -8.18 12.23 4.44
CA VAL A 88 -8.43 12.11 3.01
C VAL A 88 -8.52 13.51 2.40
N HIS A 89 -7.73 13.75 1.36
CA HIS A 89 -7.76 14.98 0.58
C HIS A 89 -8.06 14.62 -0.87
N HIS A 90 -9.10 15.20 -1.44
CA HIS A 90 -9.55 14.84 -2.77
C HIS A 90 -9.58 16.05 -3.70
N ASP A 91 -8.84 15.96 -4.79
CA ASP A 91 -8.93 16.90 -5.91
C ASP A 91 -9.72 16.22 -7.03
N ALA A 92 -11.02 16.49 -7.07
CA ALA A 92 -11.93 15.86 -8.01
C ALA A 92 -11.63 16.25 -9.46
N ALA A 93 -11.14 17.48 -9.70
CA ALA A 93 -10.83 17.95 -11.04
C ALA A 93 -9.65 17.19 -11.67
N LYS A 94 -8.67 16.84 -10.84
CA LYS A 94 -7.48 16.09 -11.28
C LYS A 94 -7.62 14.59 -11.13
N GLY A 95 -8.64 14.11 -10.41
CA GLY A 95 -8.80 12.70 -10.09
C GLY A 95 -7.71 12.21 -9.14
N VAL A 96 -7.24 13.06 -8.23
CA VAL A 96 -6.17 12.73 -7.29
C VAL A 96 -6.71 12.71 -5.86
N VAL A 97 -6.35 11.66 -5.12
CA VAL A 97 -6.66 11.52 -3.70
C VAL A 97 -5.35 11.40 -2.95
N VAL A 98 -5.20 12.19 -1.89
CA VAL A 98 -4.07 12.06 -0.97
C VAL A 98 -4.57 11.47 0.33
N LEU A 99 -3.97 10.37 0.75
CA LEU A 99 -4.28 9.70 2.01
C LEU A 99 -3.09 9.87 2.96
N GLU A 100 -3.35 10.38 4.15
CA GLU A 100 -2.38 10.39 5.24
C GLU A 100 -2.85 9.38 6.28
N TYR A 101 -1.95 8.56 6.79
CA TYR A 101 -2.26 7.56 7.82
C TYR A 101 -1.00 7.09 8.51
N ALA A 102 -1.19 6.35 9.60
CA ALA A 102 -0.10 5.78 10.40
C ALA A 102 -0.32 4.29 10.58
N SER A 103 0.73 3.59 10.92
CA SER A 103 0.67 2.16 11.26
C SER A 103 1.43 1.86 12.53
N GLU A 104 1.01 0.82 13.21
CA GLU A 104 1.73 0.16 14.29
C GLU A 104 1.73 -1.34 14.05
N GLY A 105 2.85 -1.96 14.34
CA GLY A 105 3.03 -3.39 14.20
C GLY A 105 4.27 -3.85 14.93
N HIS A 106 4.75 -5.04 14.57
CA HIS A 106 5.93 -5.63 15.18
C HIS A 106 6.74 -6.44 14.17
N VAL A 107 8.04 -6.50 14.40
CA VAL A 107 8.97 -7.27 13.58
C VAL A 107 8.88 -8.73 13.98
N VAL A 108 8.71 -9.62 12.99
CA VAL A 108 8.68 -11.07 13.20
C VAL A 108 10.07 -11.54 13.63
N GLY A 109 10.12 -12.39 14.64
CA GLY A 109 11.34 -12.97 15.18
C GLY A 109 12.00 -12.16 16.28
N THR A 110 11.98 -10.84 16.26
CA THR A 110 12.55 -10.00 17.33
C THR A 110 11.49 -9.46 18.26
N GLY A 111 10.26 -9.25 17.77
CA GLY A 111 9.19 -8.59 18.49
C GLY A 111 9.37 -7.09 18.61
N HIS A 112 10.38 -6.49 17.97
CA HIS A 112 10.56 -5.04 18.00
C HIS A 112 9.33 -4.32 17.46
N ARG A 113 8.94 -3.25 18.12
CA ARG A 113 7.84 -2.42 17.68
C ARG A 113 8.19 -1.72 16.37
N TYR A 114 7.24 -1.70 15.45
CA TYR A 114 7.29 -0.93 14.22
C TYR A 114 6.18 0.11 14.24
N SER A 115 6.54 1.37 13.98
CA SER A 115 5.57 2.46 13.83
C SER A 115 6.01 3.30 12.65
N ASN A 116 5.07 3.63 11.76
CA ASN A 116 5.40 4.45 10.60
C ASN A 116 4.26 5.40 10.26
N ARG A 117 4.57 6.40 9.45
CA ARG A 117 3.61 7.34 8.89
C ARG A 117 3.77 7.37 7.39
N TYR A 118 2.64 7.56 6.71
CA TYR A 118 2.56 7.44 5.25
C TYR A 118 1.79 8.59 4.65
N ILE A 119 2.18 8.95 3.44
CA ILE A 119 1.36 9.73 2.52
C ILE A 119 1.30 8.92 1.23
N SER A 120 0.08 8.62 0.79
CA SER A 120 -0.15 7.94 -0.49
C SER A 120 -0.89 8.91 -1.41
N VAL A 121 -0.30 9.19 -2.57
CA VAL A 121 -0.90 10.06 -3.59
C VAL A 121 -1.40 9.17 -4.71
N LEU A 122 -2.72 9.08 -4.84
CA LEU A 122 -3.40 8.14 -5.71
C LEU A 122 -4.08 8.88 -6.87
N THR A 123 -3.80 8.46 -8.09
CA THR A 123 -4.52 8.94 -9.27
C THR A 123 -5.60 7.93 -9.62
N LEU A 124 -6.84 8.42 -9.76
CA LEU A 124 -8.01 7.60 -10.07
C LEU A 124 -8.44 7.82 -11.50
N ARG A 125 -8.85 6.75 -12.17
CA ARG A 125 -9.47 6.79 -13.49
C ARG A 125 -10.43 5.61 -13.64
N GLY A 126 -11.64 5.90 -14.08
CA GLY A 126 -12.63 4.85 -14.29
C GLY A 126 -13.00 4.04 -13.06
N GLY A 127 -12.94 4.66 -11.86
CA GLY A 127 -13.25 3.98 -10.60
C GLY A 127 -12.13 3.08 -10.08
N GLU A 128 -10.92 3.22 -10.60
CA GLU A 128 -9.75 2.43 -10.19
C GLU A 128 -8.54 3.32 -9.93
N VAL A 129 -7.60 2.82 -9.12
CA VAL A 129 -6.30 3.48 -8.91
C VAL A 129 -5.38 3.11 -10.06
N VAL A 130 -4.95 4.10 -10.85
CA VAL A 130 -4.05 3.88 -11.99
C VAL A 130 -2.61 4.26 -11.69
N HIS A 131 -2.37 5.11 -10.69
CA HIS A 131 -1.03 5.48 -10.26
C HIS A 131 -1.02 5.70 -8.74
N TRP A 132 0.06 5.27 -8.11
CA TRP A 132 0.27 5.36 -6.66
C TRP A 132 1.68 5.88 -6.40
N ARG A 133 1.81 7.05 -5.76
CA ARG A 133 3.10 7.49 -5.19
C ARG A 133 3.05 7.31 -3.69
N ASP A 134 4.03 6.62 -3.15
CA ASP A 134 4.08 6.29 -1.73
C ASP A 134 5.25 6.98 -1.05
N TYR A 135 4.96 7.56 0.10
CA TYR A 135 5.93 8.23 0.97
C TYR A 135 5.84 7.59 2.36
N LEU A 136 6.97 7.27 2.92
CA LEU A 136 7.03 6.72 4.27
C LEU A 136 8.24 7.30 5.01
N ASP A 137 8.31 7.08 6.31
CA ASP A 137 9.47 7.45 7.10
C ASP A 137 10.51 6.32 7.05
N PRO A 138 11.64 6.50 6.36
CA PRO A 138 12.64 5.44 6.22
C PRO A 138 13.37 5.17 7.54
N VAL A 139 13.48 6.15 8.42
CA VAL A 139 14.13 5.97 9.73
C VAL A 139 13.34 4.95 10.56
N ALA A 140 12.01 5.00 10.50
CA ALA A 140 11.17 4.02 11.18
C ALA A 140 11.44 2.59 10.69
N VAL A 141 11.66 2.42 9.38
CA VAL A 141 12.01 1.12 8.80
C VAL A 141 13.36 0.65 9.33
N PHE A 142 14.37 1.51 9.28
CA PHE A 142 15.73 1.17 9.72
C PHE A 142 15.79 0.86 11.22
N ASP A 143 15.09 1.61 12.03
CA ASP A 143 15.03 1.36 13.49
C ASP A 143 14.38 0.00 13.79
N ALA A 144 13.44 -0.43 12.96
CA ALA A 144 12.74 -1.70 13.16
C ALA A 144 13.55 -2.90 12.68
N ILE A 145 14.07 -2.85 11.44
CA ILE A 145 14.69 -4.01 10.78
C ILE A 145 16.21 -3.90 10.60
N GLY A 146 16.80 -2.80 10.99
CA GLY A 146 18.24 -2.55 10.90
C GLY A 146 18.60 -1.49 9.87
N TRP A 147 19.63 -0.74 10.20
CA TRP A 147 20.17 0.29 9.31
C TRP A 147 21.00 -0.35 8.19
N PRO A 148 20.94 0.20 6.98
CA PRO A 148 21.77 -0.32 5.89
C PRO A 148 23.27 -0.12 6.21
N PRO A 149 24.15 -1.02 5.73
CA PRO A 149 25.59 -0.85 5.93
C PRO A 149 26.07 0.43 5.25
N ARG A 150 27.03 1.10 5.89
CA ARG A 150 27.69 2.27 5.34
C ARG A 150 28.79 1.88 4.35
#